data_ff77b629972f960aa06ed412da1e1cbb
#
_entry.id   ff77b629972f960aa06ed412da1e1cbb
#
_cell.length_a   1.000
_cell.length_b   1.000
_cell.length_c   1.000
_cell.angle_alpha   90.00
_cell.angle_beta   90.00
_cell.angle_gamma   90.00
#
_symmetry.space_group_name_H-M   'P 1'
#
loop_
_entity.id
_entity.type
_entity.pdbx_description
1 polymer ?
#
loop_
_entity_poly.entity_id
_entity_poly.type
_entity_poly.pdbx_seq_one_letter_code
_entity_poly.pdbx_strand_id
1 'polypeptide(L)'
;MRYFLTLSLAAILSLSACNQAADTPVEANPLSKTYPVALQKIADGVWVHTSNYLVPGRKAVPSNGLIVEDGDSLIMVDTAWGEMLTQSLLNTIKSDIGKPVKKLVITHHHPDRLAGVDVMEIEGAEVFTHPLTPIKALKAEFPVPNTSVAALKNPGARTKIGPIEVAYPGPGYAEENLVVYIPAQKILFGGSAVLGAEASTLGNLNDANLNAWPQTLNWIKATYPETQTIVPAHGKGSDLILIDKTLGMIAKKVNADAEKAKAKADAATESEAPAKP
;
A
#
# COMPACT_ATOMS: atom_id res chain seq x y z
N MET A 1 69.92 34.26 -55.16
CA MET A 1 69.64 33.46 -53.95
C MET A 1 68.15 33.30 -53.86
N ARG A 2 67.66 32.08 -54.22
CA ARG A 2 66.20 31.74 -54.26
C ARG A 2 65.95 30.82 -53.07
N TYR A 3 65.11 31.24 -52.12
CA TYR A 3 64.67 30.40 -51.02
C TYR A 3 63.37 29.71 -51.44
N PHE A 4 63.40 28.37 -51.48
CA PHE A 4 62.19 27.54 -51.63
C PHE A 4 61.57 27.38 -50.26
N LEU A 5 60.32 27.78 -50.14
CA LEU A 5 59.48 27.49 -48.97
C LEU A 5 58.71 26.18 -49.26
N THR A 6 59.01 25.15 -48.53
CA THR A 6 58.24 23.91 -48.54
C THR A 6 57.08 23.99 -47.57
N LEU A 7 55.85 23.99 -48.07
CA LEU A 7 54.63 23.91 -47.29
C LEU A 7 54.39 22.43 -46.90
N SER A 8 54.48 22.11 -45.64
CA SER A 8 54.06 20.78 -45.12
C SER A 8 52.57 20.81 -44.79
N LEU A 9 51.81 19.98 -45.53
CA LEU A 9 50.39 19.79 -45.33
C LEU A 9 50.19 18.75 -44.22
N ALA A 10 49.80 19.18 -43.00
CA ALA A 10 49.46 18.27 -41.92
C ALA A 10 47.98 17.83 -42.11
N ALA A 11 47.78 16.53 -42.41
CA ALA A 11 46.46 15.94 -42.42
C ALA A 11 46.00 15.66 -41.01
N ILE A 12 44.94 16.35 -40.55
CA ILE A 12 44.25 16.08 -39.29
C ILE A 12 43.29 14.92 -39.52
N LEU A 13 43.63 13.71 -39.03
CA LEU A 13 42.70 12.60 -38.89
C LEU A 13 41.80 12.88 -37.70
N SER A 14 40.56 13.26 -37.93
CA SER A 14 39.50 13.25 -36.93
C SER A 14 39.09 11.81 -36.63
N LEU A 15 39.54 11.27 -35.50
CA LEU A 15 38.98 10.04 -34.91
C LEU A 15 37.61 10.38 -34.32
N SER A 16 36.54 9.99 -35.05
CA SER A 16 35.19 9.89 -34.47
C SER A 16 35.17 8.72 -33.49
N ALA A 17 35.35 8.99 -32.24
CA ALA A 17 35.09 8.03 -31.18
C ALA A 17 33.56 7.83 -31.08
N CYS A 18 33.04 6.77 -31.69
CA CYS A 18 31.71 6.24 -31.34
C CYS A 18 31.72 5.86 -29.87
N ASN A 19 31.11 6.68 -29.05
CA ASN A 19 30.81 6.38 -27.64
C ASN A 19 29.68 5.35 -27.63
N GLN A 20 30.00 4.05 -27.83
CA GLN A 20 29.09 2.97 -27.44
C GLN A 20 29.04 3.00 -25.92
N ALA A 21 27.94 3.52 -25.37
CA ALA A 21 27.60 3.25 -23.99
C ALA A 21 27.52 1.73 -23.85
N ALA A 22 28.51 1.15 -23.19
CA ALA A 22 28.47 -0.25 -22.83
C ALA A 22 27.23 -0.46 -21.98
N ASP A 23 26.29 -1.31 -22.47
CA ASP A 23 25.24 -1.88 -21.64
C ASP A 23 25.94 -2.67 -20.52
N THR A 24 26.21 -2.00 -19.39
CA THR A 24 26.57 -2.69 -18.18
C THR A 24 25.38 -3.54 -17.79
N PRO A 25 25.52 -4.87 -17.66
CA PRO A 25 24.44 -5.70 -17.14
C PRO A 25 23.98 -5.09 -15.82
N VAL A 26 22.69 -4.80 -15.69
CA VAL A 26 22.11 -4.36 -14.42
C VAL A 26 22.39 -5.48 -13.44
N GLU A 27 23.31 -5.23 -12.49
CA GLU A 27 23.70 -6.20 -11.48
C GLU A 27 22.45 -6.59 -10.71
N ALA A 28 22.14 -7.90 -10.67
CA ALA A 28 20.94 -8.40 -9.98
C ALA A 28 20.98 -7.88 -8.53
N ASN A 29 19.94 -7.15 -8.13
CA ASN A 29 19.87 -6.51 -6.83
C ASN A 29 20.15 -7.53 -5.70
N PRO A 30 21.27 -7.42 -4.95
CA PRO A 30 21.59 -8.37 -3.89
C PRO A 30 20.52 -8.41 -2.78
N LEU A 31 19.75 -7.33 -2.62
CA LEU A 31 18.64 -7.25 -1.66
C LEU A 31 17.46 -8.14 -2.06
N SER A 32 17.24 -8.40 -3.35
CA SER A 32 16.12 -9.23 -3.84
C SER A 32 16.17 -10.67 -3.32
N LYS A 33 17.36 -11.21 -3.01
CA LYS A 33 17.50 -12.55 -2.41
C LYS A 33 17.22 -12.55 -0.91
N THR A 34 17.58 -11.46 -0.21
CA THR A 34 17.42 -11.33 1.24
C THR A 34 16.05 -10.77 1.61
N TYR A 35 15.53 -9.89 0.77
CA TYR A 35 14.25 -9.19 0.94
C TYR A 35 13.36 -9.40 -0.29
N PRO A 36 12.78 -10.60 -0.44
CA PRO A 36 11.99 -10.92 -1.61
C PRO A 36 10.68 -10.12 -1.63
N VAL A 37 10.43 -9.49 -2.77
CA VAL A 37 9.16 -8.87 -3.12
C VAL A 37 8.65 -9.51 -4.39
N ALA A 38 7.33 -9.61 -4.52
CA ALA A 38 6.68 -10.07 -5.75
C ALA A 38 5.99 -8.89 -6.42
N LEU A 39 6.03 -8.86 -7.76
CA LEU A 39 5.30 -7.93 -8.59
C LEU A 39 4.48 -8.73 -9.61
N GLN A 40 3.14 -8.64 -9.52
CA GLN A 40 2.23 -9.38 -10.38
C GLN A 40 1.35 -8.42 -11.18
N LYS A 41 1.45 -8.44 -12.49
CA LYS A 41 0.53 -7.69 -13.37
C LYS A 41 -0.86 -8.30 -13.27
N ILE A 42 -1.88 -7.49 -12.93
CA ILE A 42 -3.28 -7.92 -12.79
C ILE A 42 -4.19 -7.30 -13.85
N ALA A 43 -3.78 -6.19 -14.43
CA ALA A 43 -4.46 -5.55 -15.56
C ALA A 43 -3.45 -4.69 -16.33
N ASP A 44 -3.88 -4.09 -17.44
CA ASP A 44 -3.02 -3.17 -18.18
C ASP A 44 -2.72 -1.94 -17.33
N GLY A 45 -1.42 -1.64 -17.17
CA GLY A 45 -0.94 -0.55 -16.31
C GLY A 45 -1.16 -0.76 -14.80
N VAL A 46 -1.50 -1.98 -14.33
CA VAL A 46 -1.76 -2.24 -12.91
C VAL A 46 -1.08 -3.52 -12.44
N TRP A 47 -0.32 -3.42 -11.36
CA TRP A 47 0.34 -4.54 -10.67
C TRP A 47 0.00 -4.56 -9.19
N VAL A 48 -0.07 -5.74 -8.62
CA VAL A 48 -0.01 -5.97 -7.18
C VAL A 48 1.45 -6.18 -6.79
N HIS A 49 1.96 -5.45 -5.84
CA HIS A 49 3.19 -5.81 -5.17
C HIS A 49 2.89 -6.54 -3.87
N THR A 50 3.71 -7.51 -3.52
CA THR A 50 3.58 -8.26 -2.28
C THR A 50 4.96 -8.33 -1.61
N SER A 51 5.02 -7.98 -0.35
CA SER A 51 6.20 -8.13 0.50
C SER A 51 5.86 -8.96 1.74
N ASN A 52 6.86 -9.64 2.31
CA ASN A 52 6.65 -10.56 3.42
C ASN A 52 7.43 -10.11 4.64
N TYR A 53 6.74 -9.84 5.75
CA TYR A 53 7.39 -9.64 7.03
C TYR A 53 7.73 -10.98 7.66
N LEU A 54 9.03 -11.21 7.89
CA LEU A 54 9.55 -12.44 8.46
C LEU A 54 9.65 -12.30 9.97
N VAL A 55 8.81 -13.01 10.70
CA VAL A 55 8.89 -13.08 12.17
C VAL A 55 9.57 -14.40 12.55
N PRO A 56 10.69 -14.38 13.31
CA PRO A 56 11.36 -15.60 13.75
C PRO A 56 10.39 -16.56 14.43
N GLY A 57 10.36 -17.83 13.99
CA GLY A 57 9.48 -18.85 14.54
C GLY A 57 8.00 -18.74 14.15
N ARG A 58 7.63 -17.85 13.26
CA ARG A 58 6.26 -17.68 12.74
C ARG A 58 6.21 -17.76 11.22
N LYS A 59 5.00 -17.96 10.68
CA LYS A 59 4.78 -17.83 9.23
C LYS A 59 5.00 -16.36 8.81
N ALA A 60 5.58 -16.17 7.64
CA ALA A 60 5.69 -14.87 7.02
C ALA A 60 4.30 -14.20 6.90
N VAL A 61 4.23 -12.91 7.14
CA VAL A 61 3.00 -12.11 6.99
C VAL A 61 3.09 -11.36 5.66
N PRO A 62 2.36 -11.81 4.62
CA PRO A 62 2.33 -11.10 3.35
C PRO A 62 1.53 -9.81 3.46
N SER A 63 1.97 -8.79 2.75
CA SER A 63 1.29 -7.51 2.61
C SER A 63 1.27 -7.10 1.16
N ASN A 64 0.10 -6.72 0.66
CA ASN A 64 -0.12 -6.26 -0.71
C ASN A 64 -0.23 -4.75 -0.76
N GLY A 65 0.21 -4.18 -1.89
CA GLY A 65 -0.09 -2.84 -2.33
C GLY A 65 -0.25 -2.83 -3.85
N LEU A 66 -0.40 -1.66 -4.46
CA LEU A 66 -0.53 -1.53 -5.91
C LEU A 66 0.59 -0.67 -6.51
N ILE A 67 0.87 -0.95 -7.78
CA ILE A 67 1.59 -0.06 -8.69
C ILE A 67 0.65 0.24 -9.85
N VAL A 68 0.46 1.53 -10.17
CA VAL A 68 -0.44 1.99 -11.24
C VAL A 68 0.30 2.93 -12.16
N GLU A 69 0.19 2.73 -13.46
CA GLU A 69 0.77 3.65 -14.46
C GLU A 69 0.09 5.03 -14.44
N ASP A 70 0.90 6.08 -14.50
CA ASP A 70 0.50 7.47 -14.61
C ASP A 70 1.39 8.19 -15.64
N GLY A 71 1.11 7.95 -16.92
CA GLY A 71 1.92 8.43 -18.04
C GLY A 71 3.33 7.82 -18.02
N ASP A 72 4.36 8.66 -17.92
CA ASP A 72 5.77 8.24 -17.88
C ASP A 72 6.26 7.87 -16.47
N SER A 73 5.35 7.83 -15.50
CA SER A 73 5.64 7.52 -14.10
C SER A 73 4.66 6.50 -13.53
N LEU A 74 4.85 6.17 -12.26
CA LEU A 74 4.03 5.24 -11.51
C LEU A 74 3.52 5.89 -10.22
N ILE A 75 2.33 5.45 -9.81
CA ILE A 75 1.78 5.65 -8.47
C ILE A 75 1.93 4.35 -7.70
N MET A 76 2.51 4.41 -6.52
CA MET A 76 2.53 3.31 -5.56
C MET A 76 1.40 3.52 -4.54
N VAL A 77 0.68 2.47 -4.19
CA VAL A 77 -0.29 2.45 -3.09
C VAL A 77 0.27 1.53 -2.03
N ASP A 78 0.54 2.08 -0.87
CA ASP A 78 1.26 1.52 0.26
C ASP A 78 2.69 1.10 -0.04
N THR A 79 3.58 1.22 0.93
CA THR A 79 4.97 0.75 0.82
C THR A 79 5.05 -0.75 1.11
N ALA A 80 6.23 -1.34 0.92
CA ALA A 80 6.51 -2.67 1.45
C ALA A 80 6.75 -2.62 2.98
N TRP A 81 6.89 -3.79 3.63
CA TRP A 81 7.22 -3.90 5.05
C TRP A 81 8.62 -3.32 5.38
N GLY A 82 8.69 -2.00 5.62
CA GLY A 82 9.91 -1.30 6.01
C GLY A 82 10.80 -0.90 4.84
N GLU A 83 11.88 -0.20 5.18
CA GLU A 83 12.79 0.45 4.23
C GLU A 83 13.46 -0.55 3.27
N MET A 84 14.04 -1.62 3.78
CA MET A 84 14.80 -2.59 2.98
C MET A 84 13.93 -3.30 1.94
N LEU A 85 12.68 -3.66 2.31
CA LEU A 85 11.74 -4.28 1.38
C LEU A 85 11.20 -3.25 0.38
N THR A 86 11.04 -1.99 0.78
CA THR A 86 10.63 -0.90 -0.12
C THR A 86 11.73 -0.60 -1.13
N GLN A 87 12.99 -0.57 -0.72
CA GLN A 87 14.12 -0.43 -1.65
C GLN A 87 14.21 -1.62 -2.62
N SER A 88 14.00 -2.84 -2.12
CA SER A 88 13.94 -4.04 -2.97
C SER A 88 12.80 -3.94 -4.00
N LEU A 89 11.63 -3.45 -3.58
CA LEU A 89 10.49 -3.23 -4.47
C LEU A 89 10.79 -2.19 -5.56
N LEU A 90 11.40 -1.06 -5.21
CA LEU A 90 11.80 -0.02 -6.18
C LEU A 90 12.77 -0.57 -7.23
N ASN A 91 13.75 -1.38 -6.79
CA ASN A 91 14.68 -2.03 -7.71
C ASN A 91 13.98 -3.02 -8.65
N THR A 92 13.01 -3.78 -8.13
CA THR A 92 12.18 -4.69 -8.95
C THR A 92 11.31 -3.90 -9.94
N ILE A 93 10.68 -2.81 -9.52
CA ILE A 93 9.91 -1.92 -10.41
C ILE A 93 10.80 -1.35 -11.52
N LYS A 94 12.00 -0.90 -11.18
CA LYS A 94 12.97 -0.38 -12.15
C LYS A 94 13.37 -1.44 -13.19
N SER A 95 13.61 -2.67 -12.73
CA SER A 95 13.95 -3.79 -13.63
C SER A 95 12.80 -4.22 -14.53
N ASP A 96 11.60 -4.36 -13.97
CA ASP A 96 10.48 -5.05 -14.63
C ASP A 96 9.55 -4.09 -15.39
N ILE A 97 9.44 -2.83 -14.94
CA ILE A 97 8.57 -1.83 -15.55
C ILE A 97 9.37 -0.70 -16.21
N GLY A 98 10.51 -0.30 -15.61
CA GLY A 98 11.40 0.72 -16.16
C GLY A 98 10.92 2.17 -15.99
N LYS A 99 9.83 2.42 -15.24
CA LYS A 99 9.30 3.75 -14.95
C LYS A 99 9.55 4.15 -13.49
N PRO A 100 9.81 5.43 -13.19
CA PRO A 100 10.00 5.89 -11.82
C PRO A 100 8.67 5.97 -11.07
N VAL A 101 8.68 5.65 -9.77
CA VAL A 101 7.56 5.95 -8.87
C VAL A 101 7.64 7.40 -8.45
N LYS A 102 6.62 8.21 -8.76
CA LYS A 102 6.58 9.65 -8.46
C LYS A 102 5.50 10.03 -7.47
N LYS A 103 4.58 9.13 -7.17
CA LYS A 103 3.51 9.36 -6.21
C LYS A 103 3.34 8.14 -5.33
N LEU A 104 3.07 8.38 -4.04
CA LEU A 104 2.79 7.35 -3.05
C LEU A 104 1.48 7.70 -2.34
N VAL A 105 0.53 6.78 -2.33
CA VAL A 105 -0.68 6.87 -1.50
C VAL A 105 -0.50 5.91 -0.33
N ILE A 106 -0.64 6.38 0.92
CA ILE A 106 -0.62 5.55 2.12
C ILE A 106 -2.03 5.43 2.66
N THR A 107 -2.51 4.19 2.80
CA THR A 107 -3.91 3.93 3.16
C THR A 107 -4.20 4.10 4.64
N HIS A 108 -3.24 3.85 5.54
CA HIS A 108 -3.30 4.16 6.97
C HIS A 108 -1.92 4.01 7.62
N HIS A 109 -1.83 4.31 8.93
CA HIS A 109 -0.55 4.47 9.65
C HIS A 109 0.18 3.16 10.04
N HIS A 110 -0.33 1.97 9.75
CA HIS A 110 0.35 0.72 10.14
C HIS A 110 1.64 0.49 9.34
N PRO A 111 2.64 -0.22 9.93
CA PRO A 111 3.98 -0.31 9.35
C PRO A 111 4.03 -1.07 8.02
N ASP A 112 3.08 -1.96 7.77
CA ASP A 112 2.95 -2.67 6.50
C ASP A 112 2.40 -1.79 5.36
N ARG A 113 2.06 -0.53 5.66
CA ARG A 113 1.59 0.48 4.71
C ARG A 113 2.57 1.63 4.53
N LEU A 114 3.21 2.08 5.63
CA LEU A 114 3.96 3.32 5.63
C LEU A 114 5.45 3.18 6.00
N ALA A 115 5.91 2.04 6.51
CA ALA A 115 7.27 1.94 7.06
C ALA A 115 8.41 2.13 6.05
N GLY A 116 8.11 2.25 4.76
CA GLY A 116 9.07 2.64 3.72
C GLY A 116 8.89 4.07 3.21
N VAL A 117 8.12 4.93 3.90
CA VAL A 117 7.82 6.29 3.42
C VAL A 117 9.09 7.13 3.25
N ASP A 118 10.04 7.04 4.19
CA ASP A 118 11.29 7.79 4.13
C ASP A 118 12.08 7.46 2.85
N VAL A 119 12.13 6.19 2.45
CA VAL A 119 12.74 5.76 1.17
C VAL A 119 12.05 6.43 -0.01
N MET A 120 10.71 6.47 0.00
CA MET A 120 9.93 7.07 -1.09
C MET A 120 10.11 8.59 -1.17
N GLU A 121 10.19 9.27 -0.03
CA GLU A 121 10.45 10.72 0.04
C GLU A 121 11.87 11.07 -0.42
N ILE A 122 12.87 10.26 -0.08
CA ILE A 122 14.26 10.39 -0.58
C ILE A 122 14.31 10.22 -2.10
N GLU A 123 13.54 9.28 -2.67
CA GLU A 123 13.41 9.08 -4.14
C GLU A 123 12.57 10.19 -4.82
N GLY A 124 12.06 11.16 -4.05
CA GLY A 124 11.32 12.31 -4.54
C GLY A 124 9.88 12.01 -4.93
N ALA A 125 9.26 11.00 -4.32
CA ALA A 125 7.84 10.74 -4.51
C ALA A 125 6.99 11.74 -3.72
N GLU A 126 5.92 12.26 -4.35
CA GLU A 126 4.88 13.03 -3.67
C GLU A 126 3.98 12.07 -2.87
N VAL A 127 3.82 12.34 -1.57
CA VAL A 127 3.08 11.45 -0.66
C VAL A 127 1.67 11.98 -0.40
N PHE A 128 0.68 11.10 -0.43
CA PHE A 128 -0.74 11.39 -0.22
C PHE A 128 -1.28 10.52 0.90
N THR A 129 -1.75 11.14 1.99
CA THR A 129 -2.29 10.44 3.15
C THR A 129 -3.56 11.10 3.66
N HIS A 130 -4.32 10.39 4.48
CA HIS A 130 -5.36 11.00 5.32
C HIS A 130 -4.72 11.97 6.33
N PRO A 131 -5.37 13.11 6.70
CA PRO A 131 -4.79 14.07 7.66
C PRO A 131 -4.43 13.51 9.03
N LEU A 132 -5.07 12.41 9.48
CA LEU A 132 -4.73 11.75 10.74
C LEU A 132 -3.53 10.81 10.63
N THR A 133 -3.14 10.37 9.43
CA THR A 133 -2.06 9.40 9.24
C THR A 133 -0.73 9.87 9.82
N PRO A 134 -0.22 11.09 9.54
CA PRO A 134 1.01 11.58 10.16
C PRO A 134 0.94 11.66 11.70
N ILE A 135 -0.22 12.07 12.23
CA ILE A 135 -0.43 12.20 13.69
C ILE A 135 -0.37 10.83 14.37
N LYS A 136 -1.02 9.82 13.77
CA LYS A 136 -1.03 8.46 14.30
C LYS A 136 0.32 7.78 14.14
N ALA A 137 1.01 7.98 13.02
CA ALA A 137 2.37 7.50 12.79
C ALA A 137 3.33 8.02 13.86
N LEU A 138 3.31 9.34 14.12
CA LEU A 138 4.12 9.94 15.16
C LEU A 138 3.84 9.35 16.56
N LYS A 139 2.55 9.18 16.90
CA LYS A 139 2.14 8.58 18.18
C LYS A 139 2.58 7.13 18.34
N ALA A 140 2.64 6.39 17.23
CA ALA A 140 3.06 4.98 17.19
C ALA A 140 4.58 4.80 17.01
N GLU A 141 5.35 5.91 16.96
CA GLU A 141 6.81 5.90 16.73
C GLU A 141 7.20 5.25 15.39
N PHE A 142 6.34 5.42 14.38
CA PHE A 142 6.60 4.99 13.00
C PHE A 142 7.14 6.16 12.16
N PRO A 143 7.75 5.89 10.98
CA PRO A 143 8.09 6.94 10.03
C PRO A 143 6.89 7.84 9.74
N VAL A 144 7.10 9.17 9.71
CA VAL A 144 6.01 10.14 9.63
C VAL A 144 5.96 10.75 8.24
N PRO A 145 4.89 10.50 7.45
CA PRO A 145 4.70 11.18 6.17
C PRO A 145 4.67 12.70 6.36
N ASN A 146 5.42 13.44 5.55
CA ASN A 146 5.55 14.89 5.66
C ASN A 146 4.37 15.66 5.03
N THR A 147 3.43 14.98 4.37
CA THR A 147 2.27 15.59 3.73
C THR A 147 0.97 14.83 4.03
N SER A 148 -0.15 15.53 3.88
CA SER A 148 -1.49 14.94 3.95
C SER A 148 -2.47 15.70 3.05
N VAL A 149 -3.56 15.03 2.66
CA VAL A 149 -4.58 15.60 1.77
C VAL A 149 -5.78 16.09 2.58
N ALA A 150 -5.85 17.39 2.84
CA ALA A 150 -6.92 17.99 3.64
C ALA A 150 -8.34 17.68 3.11
N ALA A 151 -8.50 17.51 1.80
CA ALA A 151 -9.76 17.13 1.17
C ALA A 151 -10.30 15.77 1.63
N LEU A 152 -9.44 14.86 2.12
CA LEU A 152 -9.82 13.52 2.58
C LEU A 152 -10.23 13.47 4.07
N LYS A 153 -10.41 14.61 4.73
CA LYS A 153 -10.68 14.66 6.19
C LYS A 153 -11.99 14.01 6.61
N ASN A 154 -13.04 14.12 5.81
CA ASN A 154 -14.38 13.72 6.22
C ASN A 154 -14.80 12.39 5.55
N PRO A 155 -15.55 11.52 6.25
CA PRO A 155 -16.11 10.32 5.65
C PRO A 155 -16.88 10.60 4.37
N GLY A 156 -16.67 9.79 3.34
CA GLY A 156 -17.22 9.97 2.00
C GLY A 156 -16.43 10.90 1.09
N ALA A 157 -15.38 11.55 1.60
CA ALA A 157 -14.51 12.40 0.79
C ALA A 157 -13.72 11.59 -0.25
N ARG A 158 -13.52 12.20 -1.43
CA ARG A 158 -12.79 11.59 -2.55
C ARG A 158 -11.91 12.62 -3.23
N THR A 159 -10.79 12.18 -3.79
CA THR A 159 -9.91 12.99 -4.62
C THR A 159 -9.32 12.17 -5.75
N LYS A 160 -9.02 12.80 -6.88
CA LYS A 160 -8.33 12.14 -8.00
C LYS A 160 -6.84 12.44 -7.93
N ILE A 161 -6.03 11.40 -8.17
CA ILE A 161 -4.58 11.47 -8.29
C ILE A 161 -4.20 10.73 -9.57
N GLY A 162 -3.94 11.46 -10.66
CA GLY A 162 -3.75 10.85 -11.97
C GLY A 162 -4.94 9.96 -12.37
N PRO A 163 -4.71 8.69 -12.73
CA PRO A 163 -5.75 7.77 -13.18
C PRO A 163 -6.57 7.13 -12.04
N ILE A 164 -6.20 7.35 -10.77
CA ILE A 164 -6.86 6.74 -9.62
C ILE A 164 -7.75 7.71 -8.86
N GLU A 165 -8.73 7.18 -8.17
CA GLU A 165 -9.51 7.90 -7.16
C GLU A 165 -9.16 7.36 -5.77
N VAL A 166 -8.74 8.25 -4.87
CA VAL A 166 -8.49 7.96 -3.46
C VAL A 166 -9.68 8.42 -2.66
N ALA A 167 -10.20 7.56 -1.79
CA ALA A 167 -11.37 7.86 -0.98
C ALA A 167 -11.15 7.56 0.51
N TYR A 168 -11.74 8.39 1.36
CA TYR A 168 -11.92 8.10 2.78
C TYR A 168 -13.37 7.65 3.02
N PRO A 169 -13.64 6.34 3.07
CA PRO A 169 -15.00 5.84 3.23
C PRO A 169 -15.54 6.01 4.66
N GLY A 170 -14.67 6.24 5.64
CA GLY A 170 -14.96 6.34 7.07
C GLY A 170 -14.09 5.41 7.91
N PRO A 171 -14.24 5.47 9.26
CA PRO A 171 -13.53 4.59 10.18
C PRO A 171 -13.89 3.12 9.96
N GLY A 172 -12.91 2.23 10.12
CA GLY A 172 -13.12 0.79 9.95
C GLY A 172 -12.03 0.00 10.66
N TYR A 173 -11.15 -0.64 9.89
CA TYR A 173 -9.96 -1.32 10.41
C TYR A 173 -8.99 -0.35 11.10
N ALA A 174 -8.88 0.85 10.59
CA ALA A 174 -8.25 2.00 11.22
C ALA A 174 -9.21 3.19 11.16
N GLU A 175 -8.98 4.21 11.98
CA GLU A 175 -9.80 5.42 11.98
C GLU A 175 -9.74 6.17 10.65
N GLU A 176 -8.57 6.17 10.01
CA GLU A 176 -8.22 6.97 8.83
C GLU A 176 -7.98 6.12 7.56
N ASN A 177 -8.56 4.93 7.48
CA ASN A 177 -8.29 4.05 6.35
C ASN A 177 -8.80 4.62 5.02
N LEU A 178 -7.90 4.75 4.05
CA LEU A 178 -8.22 5.09 2.67
C LEU A 178 -8.43 3.82 1.84
N VAL A 179 -9.19 3.96 0.76
CA VAL A 179 -9.29 2.99 -0.33
C VAL A 179 -8.93 3.67 -1.65
N VAL A 180 -8.47 2.88 -2.62
CA VAL A 180 -8.07 3.41 -3.93
C VAL A 180 -8.83 2.67 -5.02
N TYR A 181 -9.52 3.42 -5.88
CA TYR A 181 -10.25 2.87 -7.01
C TYR A 181 -9.59 3.25 -8.33
N ILE A 182 -9.48 2.30 -9.24
CA ILE A 182 -8.94 2.47 -10.59
C ILE A 182 -10.11 2.31 -11.58
N PRO A 183 -10.75 3.42 -12.01
CA PRO A 183 -12.00 3.36 -12.78
C PRO A 183 -11.88 2.61 -14.10
N ALA A 184 -10.79 2.81 -14.83
CA ALA A 184 -10.59 2.20 -16.14
C ALA A 184 -10.54 0.67 -16.09
N GLN A 185 -9.95 0.11 -15.04
CA GLN A 185 -9.80 -1.34 -14.84
C GLN A 185 -10.86 -1.91 -13.89
N LYS A 186 -11.70 -1.07 -13.28
CA LYS A 186 -12.70 -1.47 -12.28
C LYS A 186 -12.08 -2.24 -11.10
N ILE A 187 -10.88 -1.84 -10.68
CA ILE A 187 -10.12 -2.43 -9.59
C ILE A 187 -10.24 -1.53 -8.37
N LEU A 188 -10.56 -2.13 -7.22
CA LEU A 188 -10.56 -1.47 -5.91
C LEU A 188 -9.44 -2.06 -5.04
N PHE A 189 -8.50 -1.23 -4.59
CA PHE A 189 -7.65 -1.57 -3.46
C PHE A 189 -8.41 -1.26 -2.17
N GLY A 190 -8.92 -2.31 -1.55
CA GLY A 190 -9.68 -2.20 -0.30
C GLY A 190 -8.78 -2.01 0.94
N GLY A 191 -7.45 -2.16 0.75
CA GLY A 191 -6.50 -2.08 1.84
C GLY A 191 -6.87 -3.03 2.98
N SER A 192 -6.66 -2.60 4.22
CA SER A 192 -7.03 -3.37 5.40
C SER A 192 -8.52 -3.24 5.77
N ALA A 193 -9.26 -2.32 5.12
CA ALA A 193 -10.69 -2.20 5.34
C ALA A 193 -11.49 -3.39 4.78
N VAL A 194 -10.95 -4.11 3.79
CA VAL A 194 -11.57 -5.29 3.17
C VAL A 194 -10.66 -6.49 3.35
N LEU A 195 -11.18 -7.54 3.96
CA LEU A 195 -10.42 -8.77 4.22
C LEU A 195 -10.28 -9.63 2.96
N GLY A 196 -9.14 -10.32 2.85
CA GLY A 196 -8.87 -11.25 1.76
C GLY A 196 -9.75 -12.51 1.80
N ALA A 197 -9.80 -13.21 0.66
CA ALA A 197 -10.66 -14.39 0.48
C ALA A 197 -10.40 -15.51 1.50
N GLU A 198 -9.17 -15.66 1.96
CA GLU A 198 -8.74 -16.72 2.88
C GLU A 198 -8.71 -16.27 4.35
N ALA A 199 -9.09 -15.00 4.63
CA ALA A 199 -9.07 -14.49 6.00
C ALA A 199 -10.01 -15.28 6.90
N SER A 200 -9.49 -15.72 8.04
CA SER A 200 -10.22 -16.44 9.10
C SER A 200 -10.42 -15.59 10.36
N THR A 201 -9.75 -14.46 10.47
CA THR A 201 -9.84 -13.49 11.56
C THR A 201 -9.91 -12.07 11.01
N LEU A 202 -10.32 -11.11 11.86
CA LEU A 202 -10.33 -9.68 11.53
C LEU A 202 -8.92 -9.04 11.62
N GLY A 203 -7.90 -9.81 12.01
CA GLY A 203 -6.54 -9.30 12.20
C GLY A 203 -6.34 -8.52 13.51
N ASN A 204 -5.47 -7.52 13.50
CA ASN A 204 -5.23 -6.63 14.63
C ASN A 204 -6.37 -5.62 14.75
N LEU A 205 -7.04 -5.58 15.90
CA LEU A 205 -8.21 -4.73 16.13
C LEU A 205 -7.91 -3.53 17.06
N ASN A 206 -6.65 -3.26 17.38
CA ASN A 206 -6.29 -2.20 18.36
C ASN A 206 -6.76 -0.82 17.91
N ASP A 207 -6.77 -0.55 16.60
CA ASP A 207 -7.19 0.72 16.00
C ASP A 207 -8.55 0.64 15.30
N ALA A 208 -9.21 -0.53 15.37
CA ALA A 208 -10.44 -0.77 14.65
C ALA A 208 -11.66 -0.19 15.35
N ASN A 209 -12.59 0.35 14.57
CA ASN A 209 -13.92 0.74 15.01
C ASN A 209 -14.97 -0.24 14.47
N LEU A 210 -15.23 -1.31 15.23
CA LEU A 210 -16.17 -2.36 14.82
C LEU A 210 -17.60 -1.86 14.63
N ASN A 211 -18.00 -0.74 15.26
CA ASN A 211 -19.34 -0.17 15.12
C ASN A 211 -19.49 0.66 13.83
N ALA A 212 -18.43 1.34 13.41
CA ALA A 212 -18.43 2.16 12.20
C ALA A 212 -18.08 1.35 10.94
N TRP A 213 -17.27 0.29 11.08
CA TRP A 213 -16.74 -0.49 9.95
C TRP A 213 -17.82 -1.03 9.00
N PRO A 214 -18.98 -1.55 9.46
CA PRO A 214 -20.05 -1.96 8.55
C PRO A 214 -20.58 -0.83 7.67
N GLN A 215 -20.70 0.40 8.20
CA GLN A 215 -21.15 1.55 7.41
C GLN A 215 -20.11 1.93 6.35
N THR A 216 -18.84 1.89 6.70
CA THR A 216 -17.71 2.11 5.80
C THR A 216 -17.72 1.12 4.64
N LEU A 217 -17.92 -0.17 4.92
CA LEU A 217 -18.01 -1.22 3.90
C LEU A 217 -19.23 -1.06 2.97
N ASN A 218 -20.38 -0.72 3.54
CA ASN A 218 -21.58 -0.45 2.76
C ASN A 218 -21.42 0.78 1.86
N TRP A 219 -20.74 1.82 2.35
CA TRP A 219 -20.40 2.99 1.55
C TRP A 219 -19.50 2.62 0.37
N ILE A 220 -18.46 1.83 0.60
CA ILE A 220 -17.55 1.34 -0.46
C ILE A 220 -18.37 0.59 -1.53
N LYS A 221 -19.22 -0.36 -1.12
CA LYS A 221 -20.02 -1.18 -2.03
C LYS A 221 -20.99 -0.34 -2.85
N ALA A 222 -21.62 0.66 -2.24
CA ALA A 222 -22.55 1.57 -2.91
C ALA A 222 -21.86 2.57 -3.85
N THR A 223 -20.65 3.01 -3.49
CA THR A 223 -19.90 4.01 -4.27
C THR A 223 -19.21 3.40 -5.49
N TYR A 224 -18.75 2.16 -5.38
CA TYR A 224 -18.01 1.45 -6.43
C TYR A 224 -18.70 0.15 -6.89
N PRO A 225 -19.97 0.20 -7.33
CA PRO A 225 -20.75 -1.01 -7.68
C PRO A 225 -20.19 -1.73 -8.92
N GLU A 226 -19.44 -1.03 -9.76
CA GLU A 226 -18.81 -1.58 -10.97
C GLU A 226 -17.51 -2.33 -10.72
N THR A 227 -17.07 -2.45 -9.44
CA THR A 227 -15.83 -3.12 -9.09
C THR A 227 -15.86 -4.59 -9.52
N GLN A 228 -14.87 -4.99 -10.31
CA GLN A 228 -14.68 -6.37 -10.77
C GLN A 228 -13.62 -7.12 -9.95
N THR A 229 -12.67 -6.37 -9.40
CA THR A 229 -11.59 -6.94 -8.59
C THR A 229 -11.33 -6.09 -7.37
N ILE A 230 -11.33 -6.69 -6.19
CA ILE A 230 -10.85 -6.09 -4.95
C ILE A 230 -9.50 -6.71 -4.61
N VAL A 231 -8.50 -5.86 -4.38
CA VAL A 231 -7.20 -6.24 -3.83
C VAL A 231 -7.18 -5.86 -2.35
N PRO A 232 -7.12 -6.84 -1.43
CA PRO A 232 -7.00 -6.59 0.00
C PRO A 232 -5.54 -6.35 0.39
N ALA A 233 -5.33 -5.74 1.56
CA ALA A 233 -3.99 -5.59 2.14
C ALA A 233 -3.29 -6.92 2.40
N HIS A 234 -4.05 -7.95 2.74
CA HIS A 234 -3.53 -9.28 3.07
C HIS A 234 -4.36 -10.38 2.39
N GLY A 235 -3.67 -11.38 1.84
CA GLY A 235 -4.28 -12.54 1.19
C GLY A 235 -4.77 -12.27 -0.23
N LYS A 236 -5.57 -13.19 -0.74
CA LYS A 236 -6.06 -13.15 -2.12
C LYS A 236 -7.23 -12.20 -2.30
N GLY A 237 -7.21 -11.49 -3.43
CA GLY A 237 -8.33 -10.70 -3.92
C GLY A 237 -9.48 -11.55 -4.49
N SER A 238 -10.61 -10.91 -4.69
CA SER A 238 -11.81 -11.42 -5.38
C SER A 238 -12.65 -10.22 -5.83
N ASP A 239 -13.93 -10.39 -6.01
CA ASP A 239 -14.91 -9.36 -6.33
C ASP A 239 -15.56 -8.75 -5.06
N LEU A 240 -16.71 -8.10 -5.22
CA LEU A 240 -17.46 -7.45 -4.13
C LEU A 240 -17.90 -8.41 -3.00
N ILE A 241 -17.83 -9.73 -3.19
CA ILE A 241 -18.15 -10.73 -2.16
C ILE A 241 -17.23 -10.60 -0.94
N LEU A 242 -16.01 -10.05 -1.11
CA LEU A 242 -15.10 -9.80 0.01
C LEU A 242 -15.67 -8.80 1.02
N ILE A 243 -16.47 -7.84 0.54
CA ILE A 243 -17.16 -6.89 1.42
C ILE A 243 -18.18 -7.62 2.27
N ASP A 244 -19.03 -8.47 1.67
CA ASP A 244 -20.05 -9.23 2.39
C ASP A 244 -19.41 -10.21 3.38
N LYS A 245 -18.31 -10.85 2.98
CA LYS A 245 -17.51 -11.69 3.89
C LYS A 245 -17.01 -10.90 5.09
N THR A 246 -16.43 -9.71 4.86
CA THR A 246 -15.90 -8.87 5.93
C THR A 246 -17.01 -8.44 6.89
N LEU A 247 -18.16 -8.01 6.36
CA LEU A 247 -19.37 -7.69 7.14
C LEU A 247 -19.81 -8.87 8.02
N GLY A 248 -19.87 -10.08 7.47
CA GLY A 248 -20.23 -11.28 8.20
C GLY A 248 -19.25 -11.61 9.34
N MET A 249 -17.94 -11.39 9.13
CA MET A 249 -16.93 -11.61 10.16
C MET A 249 -17.01 -10.57 11.27
N ILE A 250 -17.28 -9.31 10.96
CA ILE A 250 -17.49 -8.24 11.94
C ILE A 250 -18.73 -8.57 12.81
N ALA A 251 -19.86 -8.94 12.18
CA ALA A 251 -21.08 -9.30 12.90
C ALA A 251 -20.84 -10.48 13.88
N LYS A 252 -20.13 -11.51 13.45
CA LYS A 252 -19.77 -12.63 14.34
C LYS A 252 -18.93 -12.18 15.54
N LYS A 253 -17.96 -11.29 15.31
CA LYS A 253 -17.11 -10.77 16.40
C LYS A 253 -17.90 -9.95 17.39
N VAL A 254 -18.75 -9.02 16.91
CA VAL A 254 -19.58 -8.16 17.76
C VAL A 254 -20.55 -9.01 18.60
N ASN A 255 -21.22 -10.00 18.00
CA ASN A 255 -22.12 -10.90 18.72
C ASN A 255 -21.38 -11.72 19.81
N ALA A 256 -20.21 -12.28 19.47
CA ALA A 256 -19.41 -13.04 20.43
C ALA A 256 -18.92 -12.17 21.60
N ASP A 257 -18.58 -10.91 21.35
CA ASP A 257 -18.19 -9.98 22.40
C ASP A 257 -19.38 -9.61 23.31
N ALA A 258 -20.56 -9.41 22.72
CA ALA A 258 -21.79 -9.14 23.49
C ALA A 258 -22.19 -10.35 24.38
N GLU A 259 -22.11 -11.58 23.87
CA GLU A 259 -22.35 -12.79 24.64
C GLU A 259 -21.38 -12.93 25.82
N LYS A 260 -20.08 -12.68 25.59
CA LYS A 260 -19.05 -12.70 26.65
C LYS A 260 -19.30 -11.63 27.71
N ALA A 261 -19.68 -10.42 27.28
CA ALA A 261 -19.99 -9.33 28.21
C ALA A 261 -21.21 -9.68 29.09
N LYS A 262 -22.27 -10.27 28.49
CA LYS A 262 -23.45 -10.73 29.21
C LYS A 262 -23.10 -11.83 30.23
N ALA A 263 -22.39 -12.87 29.80
CA ALA A 263 -21.97 -13.95 30.69
C ALA A 263 -21.14 -13.45 31.89
N LYS A 264 -20.26 -12.46 31.64
CA LYS A 264 -19.48 -11.84 32.72
C LYS A 264 -20.35 -11.03 33.71
N ALA A 265 -21.37 -10.33 33.20
CA ALA A 265 -22.31 -9.59 34.03
C ALA A 265 -23.16 -10.53 34.87
N ASP A 266 -23.70 -11.60 34.31
CA ASP A 266 -24.49 -12.62 34.99
C ASP A 266 -23.68 -13.29 36.12
N ALA A 267 -22.43 -13.67 35.89
CA ALA A 267 -21.52 -14.24 36.86
C ALA A 267 -21.17 -13.25 38.04
N ALA A 268 -21.04 -11.97 37.72
CA ALA A 268 -20.81 -10.94 38.76
C ALA A 268 -22.03 -10.81 39.69
N THR A 269 -23.23 -10.83 39.13
CA THR A 269 -24.49 -10.73 39.88
C THR A 269 -24.71 -11.95 40.80
N GLU A 270 -24.35 -13.15 40.35
CA GLU A 270 -24.44 -14.39 41.17
C GLU A 270 -23.44 -14.37 42.36
N SER A 271 -22.26 -13.76 42.18
CA SER A 271 -21.24 -13.70 43.25
C SER A 271 -21.58 -12.69 44.33
N GLU A 272 -22.44 -11.70 44.07
CA GLU A 272 -22.89 -10.69 45.01
C GLU A 272 -24.18 -11.09 45.75
N ALA A 273 -24.80 -12.21 45.38
CA ALA A 273 -26.00 -12.69 46.07
C ALA A 273 -25.66 -13.07 47.55
N PRO A 274 -26.37 -12.54 48.54
CA PRO A 274 -26.09 -12.85 49.95
C PRO A 274 -26.28 -14.34 50.21
N ALA A 275 -25.33 -14.94 50.94
CA ALA A 275 -25.42 -16.32 51.36
C ALA A 275 -26.78 -16.52 52.07
N LYS A 276 -27.60 -17.45 51.60
CA LYS A 276 -28.86 -17.79 52.26
C LYS A 276 -28.58 -18.16 53.71
N PRO A 277 -29.39 -17.67 54.66
CA PRO A 277 -29.22 -17.94 56.07
C PRO A 277 -29.39 -19.42 56.44
#